data_83eeeb22864725c899feed3b6dfbc21e
#
_entry.id   83eeeb22864725c899feed3b6dfbc21e
#
_cell.length_a   1.000
_cell.length_b   1.000
_cell.length_c   1.000
_cell.angle_alpha   90.00
_cell.angle_beta   90.00
_cell.angle_gamma   90.00
#
_symmetry.space_group_name_H-M   'P 1'
#
loop_
_entity.id
_entity.type
_entity.pdbx_description
1 polymer ?
#
loop_
_entity_poly.entity_id
_entity_poly.type
_entity_poly.pdbx_seq_one_letter_code
_entity_poly.pdbx_strand_id
1 'polypeptide(L)'
;MTDQPDLWKEGQGILLECEGETFPAEIAMTSKNGVALMIAFKGTIHGHRNYMPVTYHGNGIYRSIIDGTEVRVKALPRGRRT
;
A
#
# COMPACT_ATOMS: atom_id res chain seq x y z
N MET A 1 -10.78 12.59 -17.39
CA MET A 1 -10.87 11.70 -16.38
C MET A 1 -9.77 11.86 -15.40
N THR A 2 -10.04 11.84 -14.17
CA THR A 2 -9.01 12.00 -13.18
C THR A 2 -8.53 10.65 -12.69
N ASP A 3 -7.25 10.55 -12.48
CA ASP A 3 -6.67 9.35 -11.95
C ASP A 3 -6.70 9.44 -10.44
N GLN A 4 -7.56 8.67 -9.81
CA GLN A 4 -7.73 8.72 -8.38
C GLN A 4 -7.32 7.42 -7.72
N PRO A 5 -6.82 7.48 -6.49
CA PRO A 5 -6.47 6.25 -5.79
C PRO A 5 -7.72 5.51 -5.34
N ASP A 6 -7.57 4.22 -5.13
CA ASP A 6 -8.64 3.44 -4.54
C ASP A 6 -8.83 3.89 -3.11
N LEU A 7 -10.03 3.71 -2.61
CA LEU A 7 -10.33 4.04 -1.23
C LEU A 7 -10.16 2.79 -0.38
N TRP A 8 -9.04 2.70 0.27
CA TRP A 8 -8.74 1.57 1.13
C TRP A 8 -9.33 1.79 2.51
N LYS A 9 -9.51 0.73 3.25
CA LYS A 9 -10.05 0.82 4.60
C LYS A 9 -9.00 0.42 5.62
N GLU A 10 -9.04 1.04 6.77
CA GLU A 10 -8.14 0.65 7.85
C GLU A 10 -8.37 -0.80 8.21
N GLY A 11 -7.31 -1.54 8.40
CA GLY A 11 -7.37 -2.95 8.71
C GLY A 11 -7.51 -3.86 7.50
N GLN A 12 -7.64 -3.29 6.31
CA GLN A 12 -7.83 -4.08 5.11
C GLN A 12 -6.51 -4.76 4.71
N GLY A 13 -6.58 -6.08 4.44
CA GLY A 13 -5.41 -6.81 3.97
C GLY A 13 -5.14 -6.51 2.51
N ILE A 14 -3.89 -6.36 2.17
CA ILE A 14 -3.47 -6.01 0.83
C ILE A 14 -2.19 -6.76 0.46
N LEU A 15 -1.82 -6.65 -0.79
CA LEU A 15 -0.51 -7.08 -1.25
C LEU A 15 0.26 -5.83 -1.65
N LEU A 16 1.45 -5.70 -1.11
CA LEU A 16 2.31 -4.58 -1.41
C LEU A 16 3.35 -5.07 -2.41
N GLU A 17 3.39 -4.45 -3.58
CA GLU A 17 4.34 -4.83 -4.60
C GLU A 17 5.47 -3.83 -4.67
N CYS A 18 6.69 -4.29 -4.52
CA CYS A 18 7.87 -3.43 -4.53
C CYS A 18 8.97 -4.12 -5.29
N GLU A 19 9.42 -3.50 -6.36
CA GLU A 19 10.52 -4.02 -7.18
C GLU A 19 10.34 -5.48 -7.58
N GLY A 20 9.15 -5.79 -8.04
CA GLY A 20 8.90 -7.13 -8.55
C GLY A 20 8.54 -8.17 -7.49
N GLU A 21 8.62 -7.80 -6.24
CA GLU A 21 8.26 -8.72 -5.16
C GLU A 21 6.97 -8.28 -4.52
N THR A 22 6.21 -9.24 -4.02
CA THR A 22 4.94 -8.98 -3.37
C THR A 22 5.02 -9.37 -1.91
N PHE A 23 4.47 -8.53 -1.07
CA PHE A 23 4.50 -8.77 0.37
C PHE A 23 3.10 -8.63 0.94
N PRO A 24 2.69 -9.53 1.84
CA PRO A 24 1.40 -9.35 2.51
C PRO A 24 1.52 -8.18 3.48
N ALA A 25 0.50 -7.37 3.51
CA ALA A 25 0.50 -6.18 4.35
C ALA A 25 -0.93 -5.79 4.66
N GLU A 26 -1.09 -4.71 5.40
CA GLU A 26 -2.42 -4.22 5.66
C GLU A 26 -2.39 -2.71 5.77
N ILE A 27 -3.55 -2.10 5.57
CA ILE A 27 -3.69 -0.64 5.66
C ILE A 27 -3.87 -0.29 7.12
N ALA A 28 -2.87 0.34 7.72
CA ALA A 28 -2.97 0.76 9.11
C ALA A 28 -3.76 2.06 9.25
N MET A 29 -3.56 2.97 8.32
CA MET A 29 -4.28 4.23 8.32
C MET A 29 -4.44 4.72 6.89
N THR A 30 -5.47 5.48 6.63
CA THR A 30 -5.69 6.05 5.31
C THR A 30 -6.31 7.44 5.47
N SER A 31 -5.92 8.36 4.59
CA SER A 31 -6.53 9.67 4.57
C SER A 31 -7.89 9.57 3.92
N LYS A 32 -8.74 10.59 4.12
CA LYS A 32 -10.07 10.59 3.58
C LYS A 32 -10.14 10.36 2.10
N ASN A 33 -9.25 10.96 1.36
CA ASN A 33 -9.28 10.85 -0.09
C ASN A 33 -8.41 9.72 -0.63
N GLY A 34 -7.82 8.91 0.24
CA GLY A 34 -7.02 7.78 -0.19
C GLY A 34 -5.65 8.12 -0.71
N VAL A 35 -5.24 9.38 -0.63
CA VAL A 35 -3.96 9.80 -1.16
C VAL A 35 -2.81 9.40 -0.26
N ALA A 36 -3.02 9.40 1.04
CA ALA A 36 -1.97 9.05 1.99
C ALA A 36 -2.34 7.78 2.73
N LEU A 37 -1.41 6.85 2.82
CA LEU A 37 -1.63 5.58 3.50
C LEU A 37 -0.46 5.30 4.42
N MET A 38 -0.76 4.61 5.52
CA MET A 38 0.26 4.01 6.34
C MET A 38 0.08 2.52 6.18
N ILE A 39 1.07 1.86 5.63
CA ILE A 39 1.01 0.43 5.35
C ILE A 39 1.80 -0.32 6.41
N ALA A 40 1.18 -1.32 7.00
CA ALA A 40 1.82 -2.11 8.06
C ALA A 40 2.16 -3.49 7.54
N PHE A 41 3.29 -4.03 7.96
CA PHE A 41 3.72 -5.36 7.57
C PHE A 41 4.67 -5.90 8.61
N LYS A 42 5.06 -7.14 8.46
CA LYS A 42 6.02 -7.73 9.38
C LYS A 42 7.39 -7.71 8.75
N GLY A 43 8.36 -7.25 9.51
CA GLY A 43 9.74 -7.25 9.05
C GLY A 43 10.12 -5.96 8.36
N THR A 44 11.02 -6.07 7.41
CA THR A 44 11.60 -4.90 6.74
C THR A 44 11.42 -5.02 5.25
N ILE A 45 10.94 -3.95 4.63
CA ILE A 45 10.82 -3.87 3.18
C ILE A 45 11.55 -2.61 2.75
N HIS A 46 12.60 -2.76 2.00
CA HIS A 46 13.42 -1.65 1.50
C HIS A 46 13.75 -0.63 2.58
N GLY A 47 14.21 -1.11 3.72
CA GLY A 47 14.62 -0.23 4.79
C GLY A 47 13.52 0.27 5.69
N HIS A 48 12.26 -0.02 5.33
CA HIS A 48 11.13 0.39 6.17
C HIS A 48 10.80 -0.78 7.08
N ARG A 49 10.80 -0.53 8.38
CA ARG A 49 10.54 -1.59 9.32
C ARG A 49 9.13 -1.51 9.85
N ASN A 50 8.36 -2.54 9.61
CA ASN A 50 6.98 -2.67 10.09
C ASN A 50 5.98 -1.70 9.50
N TYR A 51 6.39 -0.54 9.03
CA TYR A 51 5.49 0.47 8.48
C TYR A 51 6.12 1.20 7.32
N MET A 52 5.30 1.58 6.37
CA MET A 52 5.78 2.41 5.27
C MET A 52 4.70 3.46 4.98
N PRO A 53 4.97 4.74 5.27
CA PRO A 53 4.02 5.80 4.93
C PRO A 53 4.19 6.15 3.46
N VAL A 54 3.11 6.14 2.71
CA VAL A 54 3.16 6.38 1.27
C VAL A 54 2.11 7.38 0.84
N THR A 55 2.36 8.01 -0.32
CA THR A 55 1.36 8.87 -0.94
C THR A 55 1.18 8.45 -2.38
N TYR A 56 0.00 8.71 -2.90
CA TYR A 56 -0.38 8.31 -4.24
C TYR A 56 0.23 9.26 -5.29
N HIS A 57 0.79 8.68 -6.34
CA HIS A 57 1.42 9.46 -7.40
C HIS A 57 0.85 9.17 -8.79
N GLY A 58 -0.32 8.56 -8.85
CA GLY A 58 -0.97 8.30 -10.13
C GLY A 58 -0.65 6.93 -10.68
N ASN A 59 -1.47 6.46 -11.58
CA ASN A 59 -1.28 5.17 -12.26
C ASN A 59 -1.13 3.98 -11.32
N GLY A 60 -1.77 4.06 -10.16
CA GLY A 60 -1.70 2.98 -9.19
C GLY A 60 -0.40 2.92 -8.41
N ILE A 61 0.42 3.95 -8.54
CA ILE A 61 1.73 3.97 -7.91
C ILE A 61 1.72 4.83 -6.65
N TYR A 62 2.31 4.31 -5.57
CA TYR A 62 2.49 5.05 -4.35
C TYR A 62 3.99 5.16 -4.08
N ARG A 63 4.39 6.19 -3.35
CA ARG A 63 5.79 6.35 -2.99
C ARG A 63 5.94 6.63 -1.51
N SER A 64 6.97 6.05 -0.92
CA SER A 64 7.29 6.31 0.47
C SER A 64 7.62 7.78 0.65
N ILE A 65 7.08 8.40 1.68
CA ILE A 65 7.41 9.80 1.95
C ILE A 65 8.75 9.92 2.64
N ILE A 66 9.34 8.81 3.03
CA ILE A 66 10.63 8.83 3.69
C ILE A 66 11.76 8.82 2.67
N ASP A 67 11.72 7.94 1.70
CA ASP A 67 12.81 7.81 0.75
C ASP A 67 12.38 7.71 -0.71
N GLY A 68 11.09 7.84 -0.98
CA GLY A 68 10.61 7.80 -2.35
C GLY A 68 10.48 6.41 -2.96
N THR A 69 10.63 5.36 -2.16
CA THR A 69 10.50 4.00 -2.67
C THR A 69 9.13 3.83 -3.33
N GLU A 70 9.13 3.34 -4.54
CA GLU A 70 7.91 3.20 -5.31
C GLU A 70 7.28 1.84 -5.08
N VAL A 71 5.99 1.83 -4.79
CA VAL A 71 5.26 0.58 -4.54
C VAL A 71 3.89 0.62 -5.18
N ARG A 72 3.29 -0.54 -5.33
CA ARG A 72 1.91 -0.65 -5.77
C ARG A 72 1.14 -1.39 -4.70
N VAL A 73 -0.08 -0.95 -4.47
CA VAL A 73 -0.94 -1.57 -3.46
C VAL A 73 -2.06 -2.28 -4.19
N LYS A 74 -2.22 -3.57 -3.93
CA LYS A 74 -3.23 -4.37 -4.59
C LYS A 74 -4.10 -5.04 -3.56
N ALA A 75 -5.39 -5.20 -3.89
CA ALA A 75 -6.29 -5.90 -3.01
C ALA A 75 -5.90 -7.37 -2.95
N LEU A 76 -6.06 -7.98 -1.80
CA LEU A 76 -5.87 -9.41 -1.71
C LEU A 76 -6.93 -10.10 -2.53
N PRO A 77 -6.58 -11.18 -3.22
CA PRO A 77 -7.60 -11.91 -3.95
C PRO A 77 -8.60 -12.43 -2.95
N ARG A 78 -9.92 -12.36 -3.34
CA ARG A 78 -10.93 -12.81 -2.50
C ARG A 78 -10.81 -14.23 -2.40
N GLY A 79 -10.69 -14.77 -1.39
CA GLY A 79 -10.48 -16.14 -1.27
C GLY A 79 -11.68 -16.91 -1.64
N ARG A 80 -11.63 -18.10 -2.02
CA ARG A 80 -12.55 -18.81 -2.36
C ARG A 80 -12.74 -19.52 -1.28
N ARG A 81 -13.41 -19.58 -0.59
CA ARG A 81 -13.57 -20.09 0.35
C ARG A 81 -14.01 -21.08 0.18
N THR A 82 -13.82 -21.70 0.25
CA THR A 82 -14.26 -22.73 0.03
C THR A 82 -14.60 -23.24 0.93
#